data_a743e8b135d35f990a4017cb1cf1a11b
#
_entry.id   a743e8b135d35f990a4017cb1cf1a11b
#
_cell.length_a   1.000
_cell.length_b   1.000
_cell.length_c   1.000
_cell.angle_alpha   90.00
_cell.angle_beta   90.00
_cell.angle_gamma   90.00
#
_symmetry.space_group_name_H-M   'P 1'
#
loop_
_entity.id
_entity.type
_entity.pdbx_description
1 polymer ?
#
loop_
_entity_poly.entity_id
_entity_poly.type
_entity_poly.pdbx_seq_one_letter_code
_entity_poly.pdbx_strand_id
1 'polypeptide(L)'
;MPTHRIAVIAGDGIGNEVMPEGLRVVEAAARRFNIDLQFTTMAWANCDYYLEHGQMMPSDWFAQLKDFDAIYFGAVGWPDKVPDHISLWDSLLKFRREFDEYVNLRPVRLM
;
A
#
# COMPACT_ATOMS: atom_id res chain seq x y z
N MET A 1 5.76 -0.37 -25.30
CA MET A 1 5.37 -1.11 -24.10
C MET A 1 4.43 -0.27 -23.27
N PRO A 2 3.32 -0.83 -22.82
CA PRO A 2 2.45 -0.09 -21.93
C PRO A 2 3.14 0.19 -20.60
N THR A 3 2.95 1.39 -20.09
CA THR A 3 3.44 1.79 -18.78
C THR A 3 2.39 1.46 -17.73
N HIS A 4 2.80 0.80 -16.65
CA HIS A 4 1.93 0.50 -15.52
C HIS A 4 2.25 1.43 -14.36
N ARG A 5 1.23 2.04 -13.79
CA ARG A 5 1.36 2.97 -12.67
C ARG A 5 1.02 2.25 -11.36
N ILE A 6 1.96 2.29 -10.43
CA ILE A 6 1.86 1.59 -9.14
C ILE A 6 1.86 2.62 -8.02
N ALA A 7 0.83 2.62 -7.19
CA ALA A 7 0.81 3.42 -5.98
C ALA A 7 1.52 2.64 -4.87
N VAL A 8 2.46 3.28 -4.19
CA VAL A 8 3.27 2.65 -3.14
C VAL A 8 2.87 3.23 -1.79
N ILE A 9 2.47 2.35 -0.87
CA ILE A 9 2.10 2.73 0.49
C ILE A 9 2.89 1.84 1.45
N ALA A 10 3.90 2.39 2.10
CA ALA A 10 4.76 1.63 3.01
C ALA A 10 4.04 1.22 4.30
N GLY A 11 3.23 2.10 4.85
CA GLY A 11 2.55 1.87 6.12
C GLY A 11 3.39 2.25 7.31
N ASP A 12 3.44 1.37 8.31
CA ASP A 12 4.07 1.63 9.60
C ASP A 12 5.26 0.71 9.86
N GLY A 13 6.15 1.16 10.75
CA GLY A 13 7.21 0.33 11.32
C GLY A 13 7.94 -0.54 10.32
N ILE A 14 7.66 -1.84 10.39
CA ILE A 14 8.28 -2.82 9.50
C ILE A 14 7.98 -2.54 8.02
N GLY A 15 6.84 -1.91 7.72
CA GLY A 15 6.50 -1.52 6.36
C GLY A 15 7.54 -0.60 5.74
N ASN A 16 8.09 0.32 6.53
CA ASN A 16 9.13 1.23 6.06
C ASN A 16 10.47 0.53 5.84
N GLU A 17 10.70 -0.60 6.50
CA GLU A 17 11.92 -1.39 6.33
C GLU A 17 11.82 -2.34 5.15
N VAL A 18 10.67 -3.00 4.98
CA VAL A 18 10.51 -4.02 3.93
C VAL A 18 10.19 -3.43 2.56
N MET A 19 9.53 -2.28 2.52
CA MET A 19 9.10 -1.68 1.24
C MET A 19 10.26 -1.38 0.30
N PRO A 20 11.37 -0.74 0.75
CA PRO A 20 12.50 -0.50 -0.15
C PRO A 20 13.07 -1.79 -0.74
N GLU A 21 13.13 -2.86 0.06
CA GLU A 21 13.64 -4.15 -0.41
C GLU A 21 12.68 -4.81 -1.40
N GLY A 22 11.38 -4.75 -1.11
CA GLY A 22 10.36 -5.24 -2.04
C GLY A 22 10.41 -4.51 -3.37
N LEU A 23 10.54 -3.19 -3.35
CA LEU A 23 10.65 -2.38 -4.55
C LEU A 23 11.91 -2.73 -5.36
N ARG A 24 13.03 -3.02 -4.71
CA ARG A 24 14.26 -3.45 -5.39
C ARG A 24 14.02 -4.74 -6.17
N VAL A 25 13.31 -5.69 -5.57
CA VAL A 25 12.99 -6.96 -6.23
C VAL A 25 12.06 -6.72 -7.42
N VAL A 26 11.01 -5.93 -7.23
CA VAL A 26 10.05 -5.62 -8.30
C VAL A 26 10.73 -4.88 -9.45
N GLU A 27 11.60 -3.92 -9.15
CA GLU A 27 12.35 -3.18 -10.18
C GLU A 27 13.30 -4.09 -10.95
N ALA A 28 13.98 -5.02 -10.25
CA ALA A 28 14.86 -5.99 -10.89
C ALA A 28 14.07 -6.92 -11.83
N ALA A 29 12.93 -7.40 -11.39
CA ALA A 29 12.05 -8.23 -12.21
C ALA A 29 11.53 -7.46 -13.43
N ALA A 30 11.15 -6.21 -13.24
CA ALA A 30 10.67 -5.35 -14.32
C ALA A 30 11.77 -5.16 -15.39
N ARG A 31 13.01 -4.92 -14.97
CA ARG A 31 14.13 -4.82 -15.91
C ARG A 31 14.38 -6.13 -16.62
N ARG A 32 14.33 -7.25 -15.89
CA ARG A 32 14.59 -8.58 -16.47
C ARG A 32 13.60 -8.95 -17.55
N PHE A 33 12.33 -8.58 -17.37
CA PHE A 33 11.26 -8.92 -18.30
C PHE A 33 10.80 -7.75 -19.16
N ASN A 34 11.53 -6.63 -19.10
CA ASN A 34 11.29 -5.47 -19.93
C ASN A 34 9.89 -4.89 -19.71
N ILE A 35 9.50 -4.76 -18.46
CA ILE A 35 8.22 -4.17 -18.04
C ILE A 35 8.45 -2.74 -17.58
N ASP A 36 7.66 -1.79 -18.06
CA ASP A 36 7.77 -0.39 -17.66
C ASP A 36 6.82 -0.11 -16.50
N LEU A 37 7.39 0.10 -15.30
CA LEU A 37 6.64 0.42 -14.08
C LEU A 37 6.99 1.81 -13.59
N GLN A 38 5.97 2.58 -13.24
CA GLN A 38 6.13 3.88 -12.60
C GLN A 38 5.56 3.84 -11.19
N PHE A 39 6.39 4.15 -10.20
CA PHE A 39 6.02 4.11 -8.79
C PHE A 39 5.73 5.52 -8.28
N THR A 40 4.61 5.69 -7.59
CA THR A 40 4.27 6.93 -6.89
C THR A 40 4.04 6.60 -5.42
N THR A 41 4.85 7.18 -4.54
CA THR A 41 4.75 6.93 -3.10
C THR A 41 3.71 7.86 -2.48
N MET A 42 2.78 7.27 -1.73
CA MET A 42 1.78 8.01 -0.95
C MET A 42 2.26 8.13 0.49
N ALA A 43 2.13 9.33 1.07
CA ALA A 43 2.59 9.63 2.43
C ALA A 43 1.55 9.34 3.52
N TRP A 44 0.39 8.81 3.15
CA TRP A 44 -0.73 8.56 4.08
C TRP A 44 -0.97 7.05 4.25
N ALA A 45 -2.04 6.70 4.96
CA ALA A 45 -2.38 5.34 5.36
C ALA A 45 -1.34 4.74 6.31
N ASN A 46 -0.96 5.52 7.31
CA ASN A 46 -0.08 5.10 8.39
C ASN A 46 -0.45 5.81 9.68
N CYS A 47 0.06 5.31 10.80
CA CYS A 47 -0.27 5.85 12.11
C CYS A 47 0.26 7.27 12.33
N ASP A 48 1.43 7.58 11.79
CA ASP A 48 1.98 8.94 11.91
C ASP A 48 1.10 9.95 11.19
N TYR A 49 0.59 9.60 10.01
CA TYR A 49 -0.34 10.45 9.29
C TYR A 49 -1.63 10.66 10.10
N TYR A 50 -2.15 9.60 10.73
CA TYR A 50 -3.33 9.70 11.58
C TYR A 50 -3.11 10.66 12.75
N LEU A 51 -1.96 10.57 13.41
CA LEU A 51 -1.64 11.45 14.54
C LEU A 51 -1.56 12.93 14.14
N GLU A 52 -1.13 13.21 12.90
CA GLU A 52 -1.08 14.58 12.39
C GLU A 52 -2.42 15.10 11.88
N HIS A 53 -3.20 14.26 11.22
CA HIS A 53 -4.37 14.70 10.46
C HIS A 53 -5.70 14.21 11.02
N GLY A 54 -5.71 13.31 12.00
CA GLY A 54 -6.92 12.77 12.58
C GLY A 54 -7.64 11.75 11.70
N GLN A 55 -7.03 11.32 10.61
CA GLN A 55 -7.56 10.31 9.69
C GLN A 55 -6.42 9.55 9.05
N MET A 56 -6.66 8.30 8.68
CA MET A 56 -5.64 7.45 8.07
C MET A 56 -5.32 7.87 6.64
N MET A 57 -6.30 8.40 5.93
CA MET A 57 -6.16 8.78 4.52
C MET A 57 -6.89 10.10 4.27
N PRO A 58 -6.46 10.90 3.27
CA PRO A 58 -7.21 12.09 2.89
C PRO A 58 -8.59 11.72 2.34
N SER A 59 -9.53 12.66 2.40
CA SER A 59 -10.91 12.40 1.97
C SER A 59 -11.03 12.02 0.49
N ASP A 60 -10.07 12.43 -0.33
CA ASP A 60 -10.02 12.14 -1.77
C ASP A 60 -9.13 10.94 -2.12
N TRP A 61 -8.84 10.06 -1.16
CA TRP A 61 -7.93 8.92 -1.35
C TRP A 61 -8.36 8.01 -2.52
N PHE A 62 -9.66 7.78 -2.67
CA PHE A 62 -10.17 6.92 -3.74
C PHE A 62 -9.89 7.55 -5.11
N ALA A 63 -10.15 8.86 -5.23
CA ALA A 63 -9.87 9.58 -6.47
C ALA A 63 -8.38 9.58 -6.80
N GLN A 64 -7.51 9.65 -5.79
CA GLN A 64 -6.06 9.58 -6.00
C GLN A 64 -5.62 8.20 -6.49
N LEU A 65 -6.24 7.12 -6.00
CA LEU A 65 -5.79 5.76 -6.29
C LEU A 65 -6.46 5.11 -7.50
N LYS A 66 -7.66 5.53 -7.87
CA LYS A 66 -8.48 4.81 -8.86
C LYS A 66 -7.84 4.70 -10.24
N ASP A 67 -6.94 5.61 -10.58
CA ASP A 67 -6.28 5.63 -11.89
C ASP A 67 -4.96 4.85 -11.92
N PHE A 68 -4.54 4.29 -10.79
CA PHE A 68 -3.38 3.41 -10.74
C PHE A 68 -3.75 1.99 -11.15
N ASP A 69 -2.81 1.29 -11.75
CA ASP A 69 -3.01 -0.11 -12.16
C ASP A 69 -2.98 -1.05 -10.98
N ALA A 70 -2.19 -0.73 -9.96
CA ALA A 70 -2.09 -1.55 -8.75
C ALA A 70 -1.64 -0.70 -7.56
N ILE A 71 -1.90 -1.23 -6.37
CA ILE A 71 -1.44 -0.64 -5.11
C ILE A 71 -0.46 -1.63 -4.48
N TYR A 72 0.78 -1.18 -4.26
CA TYR A 72 1.78 -1.97 -3.55
C TYR A 72 1.79 -1.49 -2.10
N PHE A 73 1.24 -2.32 -1.22
CA PHE A 73 0.97 -1.96 0.16
C PHE A 73 1.91 -2.74 1.08
N GLY A 74 2.56 -2.03 2.00
CA GLY A 74 3.44 -2.65 2.99
C GLY A 74 2.68 -3.20 4.19
N ALA A 75 2.99 -2.68 5.37
CA ALA A 75 2.34 -3.12 6.60
C ALA A 75 1.80 -1.91 7.37
N VAL A 76 0.56 -1.99 7.84
CA VAL A 76 -0.05 -0.95 8.64
C VAL A 76 -0.46 -1.51 9.99
N GLY A 77 -0.34 -0.67 11.01
CA GLY A 77 -0.73 -1.00 12.37
C GLY A 77 0.39 -0.75 13.36
N TRP A 78 0.07 -0.01 14.39
CA TRP A 78 0.96 0.25 15.52
C TRP A 78 0.07 0.49 16.73
N PRO A 79 -0.37 -0.58 17.42
CA PRO A 79 -1.39 -0.46 18.49
C PRO A 79 -1.02 0.49 19.62
N ASP A 80 0.28 0.67 19.88
CA ASP A 80 0.75 1.60 20.91
C ASP A 80 0.49 3.07 20.56
N LYS A 81 0.37 3.38 19.26
CA LYS A 81 0.09 4.72 18.76
C LYS A 81 -1.36 4.93 18.35
N VAL A 82 -1.93 3.95 17.65
CA VAL A 82 -3.27 4.02 17.07
C VAL A 82 -3.95 2.66 17.20
N PRO A 83 -5.18 2.59 17.76
CA PRO A 83 -5.89 1.31 17.86
C PRO A 83 -6.12 0.66 16.49
N ASP A 84 -6.10 -0.68 16.47
CA ASP A 84 -6.25 -1.45 15.22
C ASP A 84 -7.57 -1.17 14.51
N HIS A 85 -8.66 -0.92 15.24
CA HIS A 85 -9.94 -0.62 14.60
C HIS A 85 -9.91 0.68 13.81
N ILE A 86 -8.94 1.56 14.05
CA ILE A 86 -8.73 2.77 13.27
C ILE A 86 -7.75 2.50 12.13
N SER A 87 -6.56 1.96 12.46
CA SER A 87 -5.50 1.80 11.45
C SER A 87 -5.87 0.82 10.35
N LEU A 88 -6.53 -0.29 10.68
CA LEU A 88 -6.89 -1.33 9.69
C LEU A 88 -8.20 -1.01 8.98
N TRP A 89 -9.24 -0.65 9.74
CA TRP A 89 -10.56 -0.40 9.14
C TRP A 89 -10.59 0.84 8.26
N ASP A 90 -9.81 1.85 8.61
CA ASP A 90 -9.77 3.11 7.86
C ASP A 90 -8.69 3.16 6.80
N SER A 91 -8.02 2.05 6.51
CA SER A 91 -7.05 1.96 5.42
C SER A 91 -7.21 0.66 4.63
N LEU A 92 -6.51 -0.40 5.01
CA LEU A 92 -6.46 -1.67 4.28
C LEU A 92 -7.85 -2.23 3.96
N LEU A 93 -8.74 -2.31 4.96
CA LEU A 93 -10.08 -2.84 4.74
C LEU A 93 -10.94 -1.91 3.89
N LYS A 94 -10.68 -0.61 3.94
CA LYS A 94 -11.36 0.37 3.12
C LYS A 94 -11.03 0.18 1.64
N PHE A 95 -9.77 -0.09 1.32
CA PHE A 95 -9.37 -0.42 -0.05
C PHE A 95 -10.16 -1.62 -0.58
N ARG A 96 -10.24 -2.68 0.22
CA ARG A 96 -10.94 -3.90 -0.18
C ARG A 96 -12.41 -3.66 -0.47
N ARG A 97 -13.08 -2.83 0.33
CA ARG A 97 -14.49 -2.55 0.16
C ARG A 97 -14.77 -1.61 -1.00
N GLU A 98 -14.07 -0.49 -1.06
CA GLU A 98 -14.35 0.56 -2.03
C GLU A 98 -13.94 0.18 -3.45
N PHE A 99 -12.90 -0.65 -3.62
CA PHE A 99 -12.49 -1.18 -4.91
C PHE A 99 -13.15 -2.53 -5.24
N ASP A 100 -14.03 -3.02 -4.35
CA ASP A 100 -14.75 -4.28 -4.53
C ASP A 100 -13.79 -5.46 -4.76
N GLU A 101 -12.75 -5.53 -3.95
CA GLU A 101 -11.74 -6.57 -4.04
C GLU A 101 -12.25 -7.85 -3.36
N TYR A 102 -12.97 -8.67 -4.10
CA TYR A 102 -13.64 -9.87 -3.58
C TYR A 102 -12.72 -11.07 -3.45
N VAL A 103 -11.51 -11.02 -4.01
CA VAL A 103 -10.52 -12.09 -3.89
C VAL A 103 -9.43 -11.67 -2.91
N ASN A 104 -9.23 -12.46 -1.85
CA ASN A 104 -8.15 -12.25 -0.88
C ASN A 104 -7.21 -13.46 -0.95
N LEU A 105 -6.29 -13.43 -1.90
CA LEU A 105 -5.38 -14.55 -2.17
C LEU A 105 -4.15 -14.46 -1.24
N ARG A 106 -3.96 -15.47 -0.43
CA ARG A 106 -2.82 -15.55 0.50
C ARG A 106 -2.02 -16.81 0.22
N PRO A 107 -1.12 -16.78 -0.77
CA PRO A 107 -0.33 -17.97 -1.09
C PRO A 107 0.65 -18.27 0.06
N VAL A 108 0.74 -19.55 0.39
CA VAL A 108 1.65 -20.02 1.43
C VAL A 108 2.44 -21.20 0.87
N ARG A 109 3.73 -21.19 1.09
CA ARG A 109 4.61 -22.27 0.68
C ARG A 109 5.58 -22.58 1.82
N LEU A 110 5.68 -23.86 2.16
CA LEU A 110 6.69 -24.31 3.12
C LEU A 110 8.06 -24.32 2.41
N MET A 111 8.98 -23.54 2.98
CA MET A 111 10.32 -23.39 2.41
C MET A 111 11.31 -24.39 3.03
#